data_f384b9b2ff2fa500854965a3568c88ef
#
_entry.id   f384b9b2ff2fa500854965a3568c88ef
#
_cell.length_a   1.000
_cell.length_b   1.000
_cell.length_c   1.000
_cell.angle_alpha   90.00
_cell.angle_beta   90.00
_cell.angle_gamma   90.00
#
_symmetry.space_group_name_H-M   'P 1'
#
loop_
_entity.id
_entity.type
_entity.pdbx_description
1 polymer ?
#
loop_
_entity_poly.entity_id
_entity_poly.type
_entity_poly.pdbx_seq_one_letter_code
_entity_poly.pdbx_strand_id
1 'polypeptide(L)'
;MKKNRFLALALSLLMALALPLGAFAEENEPDTLLEGLVTEVLEQGFVMEDIELGSVLLNVDETTVMDGILAEGDIEVGQYVFVEYDGRLTRSLPPQAHADRVGCYRLTGTVDLSLSMGVLLTGDPTFGDVIIRVDGSMPHLYQGMPITVYYNGVMAMSYPGQVTARHIVVPELTGVVSDRDSAGFTLTDAEGNEYRVLLSEQTFTGVLSASLEDAPVVEDAVQEDAAEAETAENA
;
A
#
# COMPACT_ATOMS: atom_id res chain seq x y z
N MET A 1 -14.02 26.42 69.80
CA MET A 1 -14.21 25.34 68.80
C MET A 1 -14.13 25.78 67.32
N LYS A 2 -14.03 27.06 66.97
CA LYS A 2 -13.96 27.50 65.54
C LYS A 2 -12.51 27.53 64.98
N LYS A 3 -11.47 27.67 65.75
CA LYS A 3 -10.06 27.74 65.31
C LYS A 3 -9.55 26.40 64.73
N ASN A 4 -9.97 25.26 65.27
CA ASN A 4 -9.50 23.95 64.82
C ASN A 4 -10.11 23.49 63.47
N ARG A 5 -11.27 24.06 63.08
CA ARG A 5 -11.88 23.76 61.79
C ARG A 5 -11.15 24.45 60.62
N PHE A 6 -10.61 25.65 60.86
CA PHE A 6 -9.80 26.35 59.84
C PHE A 6 -8.44 25.68 59.65
N LEU A 7 -7.84 25.16 60.73
CA LEU A 7 -6.57 24.46 60.61
C LEU A 7 -6.70 23.14 59.86
N ALA A 8 -7.79 22.40 60.10
CA ALA A 8 -8.07 21.16 59.37
C ALA A 8 -8.35 21.40 57.88
N LEU A 9 -9.05 22.49 57.53
CA LEU A 9 -9.33 22.86 56.17
C LEU A 9 -8.09 23.36 55.42
N ALA A 10 -7.20 24.10 56.09
CA ALA A 10 -5.92 24.53 55.53
C ALA A 10 -4.96 23.35 55.31
N LEU A 11 -4.95 22.36 56.20
CA LEU A 11 -4.10 21.17 56.07
C LEU A 11 -4.59 20.24 54.96
N SER A 12 -5.92 20.10 54.75
CA SER A 12 -6.48 19.33 53.65
C SER A 12 -6.24 20.01 52.30
N LEU A 13 -6.27 21.33 52.23
CA LEU A 13 -5.97 22.08 51.01
C LEU A 13 -4.47 22.03 50.68
N LEU A 14 -3.58 22.01 51.67
CA LEU A 14 -2.14 21.89 51.48
C LEU A 14 -1.76 20.45 51.00
N MET A 15 -2.48 19.43 51.49
CA MET A 15 -2.29 18.06 51.02
C MET A 15 -2.80 17.81 49.58
N ALA A 16 -3.84 18.56 49.15
CA ALA A 16 -4.32 18.51 47.79
C ALA A 16 -3.37 19.20 46.79
N LEU A 17 -2.52 20.13 47.27
CA LEU A 17 -1.52 20.80 46.41
C LEU A 17 -0.19 20.06 46.32
N ALA A 18 0.02 19.03 47.15
CA ALA A 18 1.23 18.19 47.18
C ALA A 18 1.07 16.87 46.40
N LEU A 19 0.04 16.74 45.57
CA LEU A 19 0.04 15.70 44.56
C LEU A 19 1.22 16.00 43.63
N PRO A 20 2.19 15.08 43.48
CA PRO A 20 3.18 15.28 42.46
C PRO A 20 2.40 15.41 41.14
N LEU A 21 2.61 16.51 40.44
CA LEU A 21 2.42 16.48 38.98
C LEU A 21 3.42 15.40 38.50
N GLY A 22 2.99 14.14 38.58
CA GLY A 22 3.58 13.10 37.80
C GLY A 22 3.47 13.63 36.37
N ALA A 23 4.59 14.08 35.84
CA ALA A 23 4.73 14.12 34.42
C ALA A 23 4.27 12.74 33.98
N PHE A 24 3.11 12.64 33.33
CA PHE A 24 2.84 11.56 32.42
C PHE A 24 3.91 11.78 31.33
N ALA A 25 5.12 11.23 31.54
CA ALA A 25 5.91 10.81 30.46
C ALA A 25 4.94 9.82 29.75
N GLU A 26 4.40 10.20 28.60
CA GLU A 26 4.04 9.21 27.61
C GLU A 26 5.31 8.37 27.46
N GLU A 27 5.36 7.23 28.14
CA GLU A 27 6.20 6.16 27.70
C GLU A 27 5.68 5.94 26.26
N ASN A 28 6.42 6.46 25.28
CA ASN A 28 6.32 5.96 23.92
C ASN A 28 6.68 4.49 24.06
N GLU A 29 5.64 3.66 24.23
CA GLU A 29 5.82 2.23 24.00
C GLU A 29 6.43 2.12 22.62
N PRO A 30 7.53 1.39 22.47
CA PRO A 30 8.14 1.22 21.15
C PRO A 30 7.04 0.73 20.20
N ASP A 31 6.99 1.32 19.02
CA ASP A 31 6.05 0.89 18.00
C ASP A 31 6.31 -0.59 17.72
N THR A 32 5.40 -1.43 18.16
CA THR A 32 5.50 -2.89 18.08
C THR A 32 4.77 -3.45 16.87
N LEU A 33 4.35 -2.57 15.97
CA LEU A 33 3.67 -2.91 14.74
C LEU A 33 4.51 -2.46 13.53
N LEU A 34 4.81 -3.41 12.65
CA LEU A 34 5.37 -3.15 11.33
C LEU A 34 4.30 -3.43 10.28
N GLU A 35 4.34 -2.69 9.19
CA GLU A 35 3.43 -2.94 8.06
C GLU A 35 4.13 -2.69 6.72
N GLY A 36 3.93 -3.59 5.76
CA GLY A 36 4.57 -3.45 4.46
C GLY A 36 4.37 -4.64 3.52
N LEU A 37 5.02 -4.57 2.37
CA LEU A 37 4.97 -5.60 1.35
C LEU A 37 6.01 -6.69 1.59
N VAL A 38 5.60 -7.95 1.48
CA VAL A 38 6.51 -9.10 1.45
C VAL A 38 7.28 -9.08 0.13
N THR A 39 8.61 -9.02 0.22
CA THR A 39 9.51 -8.99 -0.94
C THR A 39 10.24 -10.31 -1.17
N GLU A 40 10.42 -11.11 -0.12
CA GLU A 40 11.07 -12.42 -0.21
C GLU A 40 10.50 -13.35 0.87
N VAL A 41 10.28 -14.62 0.51
CA VAL A 41 9.87 -15.66 1.46
C VAL A 41 11.05 -16.61 1.67
N LEU A 42 11.37 -16.88 2.94
CA LEU A 42 12.50 -17.69 3.37
C LEU A 42 11.99 -18.96 4.07
N GLU A 43 12.87 -19.91 4.34
CA GLU A 43 12.53 -21.18 4.99
C GLU A 43 12.00 -20.99 6.43
N GLN A 44 12.46 -19.95 7.14
CA GLN A 44 12.09 -19.65 8.53
C GLN A 44 11.66 -18.19 8.72
N GLY A 45 10.95 -17.62 7.75
CA GLY A 45 10.48 -16.24 7.82
C GLY A 45 10.34 -15.59 6.46
N PHE A 46 10.37 -14.28 6.44
CA PHE A 46 10.23 -13.49 5.22
C PHE A 46 10.90 -12.12 5.37
N VAL A 47 11.18 -11.49 4.25
CA VAL A 47 11.61 -10.09 4.18
C VAL A 47 10.42 -9.26 3.74
N MET A 48 10.17 -8.16 4.44
CA MET A 48 9.18 -7.16 4.07
C MET A 48 9.82 -5.79 3.91
N GLU A 49 9.22 -4.97 3.09
CA GLU A 49 9.55 -3.54 2.97
C GLU A 49 8.57 -2.75 3.82
N ASP A 50 9.02 -2.37 5.01
CA ASP A 50 8.27 -1.55 5.96
C ASP A 50 8.31 -0.08 5.55
N ILE A 51 7.21 0.67 5.78
CA ILE A 51 7.05 2.06 5.35
C ILE A 51 8.09 2.99 6.00
N GLU A 52 8.48 2.72 7.26
CA GLU A 52 9.36 3.60 8.03
C GLU A 52 10.80 3.08 8.08
N LEU A 53 10.98 1.77 8.20
CA LEU A 53 12.28 1.14 8.42
C LEU A 53 12.95 0.64 7.14
N GLY A 54 12.19 0.55 6.03
CA GLY A 54 12.63 -0.10 4.81
C GLY A 54 12.66 -1.62 4.97
N SER A 55 13.65 -2.29 4.40
CA SER A 55 13.75 -3.75 4.39
C SER A 55 14.00 -4.33 5.78
N VAL A 56 13.11 -5.21 6.25
CA VAL A 56 13.18 -5.90 7.55
C VAL A 56 12.99 -7.40 7.35
N LEU A 57 13.83 -8.23 8.01
CA LEU A 57 13.69 -9.67 8.04
C LEU A 57 12.89 -10.10 9.27
N LEU A 58 11.79 -10.79 9.07
CA LEU A 58 10.91 -11.34 10.11
C LEU A 58 11.13 -12.85 10.22
N ASN A 59 11.57 -13.29 11.39
CA ASN A 59 11.67 -14.71 11.71
C ASN A 59 10.33 -15.23 12.21
N VAL A 60 9.89 -16.34 11.67
CA VAL A 60 8.61 -17.00 11.96
C VAL A 60 8.89 -18.40 12.47
N ASP A 61 8.20 -18.82 13.53
CA ASP A 61 8.27 -20.17 14.08
C ASP A 61 6.89 -20.66 14.55
N GLU A 62 6.87 -21.78 15.24
CA GLU A 62 5.64 -22.43 15.75
C GLU A 62 4.87 -21.57 16.77
N THR A 63 5.50 -20.52 17.33
CA THR A 63 4.87 -19.61 18.30
C THR A 63 4.23 -18.40 17.64
N THR A 64 4.57 -18.12 16.38
CA THR A 64 4.01 -17.02 15.60
C THR A 64 2.53 -17.26 15.30
N VAL A 65 1.69 -16.29 15.61
CA VAL A 65 0.25 -16.36 15.30
C VAL A 65 0.02 -15.84 13.88
N MET A 66 -0.55 -16.67 13.02
CA MET A 66 -1.00 -16.29 11.68
C MET A 66 -2.47 -15.87 11.71
N ASP A 67 -2.80 -14.73 11.06
CA ASP A 67 -4.15 -14.16 11.11
C ASP A 67 -4.63 -13.68 9.73
N GLY A 68 -5.95 -13.47 9.59
CA GLY A 68 -6.57 -13.12 8.32
C GLY A 68 -6.48 -14.28 7.33
N ILE A 69 -6.06 -13.99 6.09
CA ILE A 69 -5.90 -15.02 5.05
C ILE A 69 -4.74 -15.99 5.34
N LEU A 70 -3.80 -15.62 6.23
CA LEU A 70 -2.67 -16.46 6.61
C LEU A 70 -3.05 -17.54 7.63
N ALA A 71 -4.22 -17.46 8.25
CA ALA A 71 -4.69 -18.49 9.18
C ALA A 71 -4.87 -19.86 8.51
N GLU A 72 -5.12 -19.88 7.19
CA GLU A 72 -5.32 -21.09 6.38
C GLU A 72 -4.41 -21.13 5.13
N GLY A 73 -3.53 -20.12 4.95
CA GLY A 73 -2.67 -19.96 3.79
C GLY A 73 -1.22 -19.67 4.13
N ASP A 74 -0.40 -19.61 3.11
CA ASP A 74 1.03 -19.31 3.23
C ASP A 74 1.31 -17.82 3.01
N ILE A 75 2.46 -17.36 3.50
CA ILE A 75 3.00 -16.04 3.19
C ILE A 75 3.55 -16.08 1.76
N GLU A 76 3.15 -15.09 0.94
CA GLU A 76 3.57 -14.98 -0.46
C GLU A 76 4.16 -13.61 -0.75
N VAL A 77 5.08 -13.54 -1.72
CA VAL A 77 5.62 -12.28 -2.22
C VAL A 77 4.51 -11.41 -2.81
N GLY A 78 4.53 -10.11 -2.48
CA GLY A 78 3.52 -9.15 -2.92
C GLY A 78 2.30 -9.03 -2.00
N GLN A 79 2.19 -9.84 -0.95
CA GLN A 79 1.19 -9.62 0.10
C GLN A 79 1.59 -8.43 0.97
N TYR A 80 0.61 -7.62 1.37
CA TYR A 80 0.81 -6.57 2.38
C TYR A 80 0.42 -7.13 3.75
N VAL A 81 1.37 -7.12 4.67
CA VAL A 81 1.24 -7.75 5.99
C VAL A 81 1.41 -6.75 7.11
N PHE A 82 0.83 -7.10 8.27
CA PHE A 82 0.95 -6.41 9.54
C PHE A 82 1.62 -7.35 10.52
N VAL A 83 2.72 -6.91 11.13
CA VAL A 83 3.53 -7.75 12.02
C VAL A 83 3.65 -7.13 13.39
N GLU A 84 3.15 -7.84 14.40
CA GLU A 84 3.40 -7.51 15.81
C GLU A 84 4.71 -8.20 16.24
N TYR A 85 5.55 -7.47 16.97
CA TYR A 85 6.83 -7.96 17.50
C TYR A 85 7.14 -7.31 18.85
N ASP A 86 8.17 -7.76 19.55
CA ASP A 86 8.53 -7.31 20.92
C ASP A 86 9.19 -5.91 20.97
N GLY A 87 9.22 -5.16 19.88
CA GLY A 87 9.84 -3.83 19.78
C GLY A 87 11.37 -3.86 19.65
N ARG A 88 12.00 -5.02 19.48
CA ARG A 88 13.44 -5.18 19.39
C ARG A 88 13.88 -5.60 18.00
N LEU A 89 14.76 -4.79 17.41
CA LEU A 89 15.39 -5.08 16.14
C LEU A 89 16.89 -5.35 16.34
N THR A 90 17.43 -6.30 15.59
CA THR A 90 18.89 -6.53 15.55
C THR A 90 19.57 -5.35 14.84
N ARG A 91 20.89 -5.23 15.04
CA ARG A 91 21.72 -4.23 14.34
C ARG A 91 22.33 -4.76 13.02
N SER A 92 21.72 -5.80 12.45
CA SER A 92 22.10 -6.33 11.13
C SER A 92 21.55 -5.47 9.99
N LEU A 93 21.93 -5.78 8.76
CA LEU A 93 21.38 -5.21 7.53
C LEU A 93 20.95 -6.36 6.61
N PRO A 94 19.65 -6.55 6.39
CA PRO A 94 18.54 -5.84 7.02
C PRO A 94 18.43 -6.13 8.53
N PRO A 95 17.78 -5.23 9.32
CA PRO A 95 17.45 -5.51 10.71
C PRO A 95 16.49 -6.70 10.78
N GLN A 96 16.52 -7.42 11.91
CA GLN A 96 15.72 -8.64 12.09
C GLN A 96 14.93 -8.57 13.39
N ALA A 97 13.72 -9.09 13.37
CA ALA A 97 12.88 -9.34 14.53
C ALA A 97 12.27 -10.73 14.49
N HIS A 98 11.77 -11.19 15.63
CA HIS A 98 10.83 -12.30 15.69
C HIS A 98 9.42 -11.76 15.54
N ALA A 99 8.60 -12.40 14.70
CA ALA A 99 7.21 -12.04 14.53
C ALA A 99 6.35 -12.78 15.58
N ASP A 100 5.71 -12.03 16.48
CA ASP A 100 4.76 -12.60 17.44
C ASP A 100 3.42 -12.92 16.77
N ARG A 101 2.99 -12.04 15.85
CA ARG A 101 1.80 -12.20 15.02
C ARG A 101 2.05 -11.66 13.62
N VAL A 102 1.54 -12.34 12.61
CA VAL A 102 1.51 -11.87 11.22
C VAL A 102 0.08 -11.91 10.73
N GLY A 103 -0.48 -10.74 10.40
CA GLY A 103 -1.81 -10.58 9.83
C GLY A 103 -1.77 -10.15 8.38
N CYS A 104 -2.60 -10.77 7.54
CA CYS A 104 -2.84 -10.34 6.16
C CYS A 104 -4.35 -10.30 5.91
N TYR A 105 -4.89 -9.10 5.71
CA TYR A 105 -6.33 -8.91 5.52
C TYR A 105 -6.57 -8.30 4.15
N ARG A 106 -7.29 -9.02 3.31
CA ARG A 106 -7.45 -8.72 1.90
C ARG A 106 -8.92 -8.72 1.49
N LEU A 107 -9.30 -7.72 0.70
CA LEU A 107 -10.56 -7.65 -0.04
C LEU A 107 -10.27 -7.69 -1.53
N THR A 108 -11.13 -8.33 -2.30
CA THR A 108 -11.04 -8.37 -3.76
C THR A 108 -12.38 -8.02 -4.37
N GLY A 109 -12.38 -7.24 -5.43
CA GLY A 109 -13.65 -6.88 -6.07
C GLY A 109 -13.46 -5.88 -7.20
N THR A 110 -14.55 -5.28 -7.60
CA THR A 110 -14.61 -4.34 -8.71
C THR A 110 -14.93 -2.93 -8.20
N VAL A 111 -14.24 -1.94 -8.73
CA VAL A 111 -14.42 -0.52 -8.37
C VAL A 111 -15.76 0.00 -8.87
N ASP A 112 -16.55 0.58 -7.98
CA ASP A 112 -17.71 1.42 -8.27
C ASP A 112 -17.48 2.83 -7.72
N LEU A 113 -17.45 3.82 -8.61
CA LEU A 113 -17.23 5.23 -8.29
C LEU A 113 -18.53 6.02 -8.11
N SER A 114 -19.66 5.34 -7.93
CA SER A 114 -20.97 5.98 -7.74
C SER A 114 -21.08 6.77 -6.43
N LEU A 115 -20.21 6.53 -5.45
CA LEU A 115 -20.21 7.21 -4.17
C LEU A 115 -19.40 8.51 -4.22
N SER A 116 -19.93 9.57 -3.63
CA SER A 116 -19.23 10.86 -3.51
C SER A 116 -18.14 10.90 -2.42
N MET A 117 -18.10 9.90 -1.55
CA MET A 117 -17.20 9.85 -0.38
C MET A 117 -16.43 8.53 -0.29
N GLY A 118 -15.60 8.25 -1.29
CA GLY A 118 -14.79 7.05 -1.31
C GLY A 118 -15.07 6.14 -2.51
N VAL A 119 -14.46 4.97 -2.50
CA VAL A 119 -14.62 3.95 -3.53
C VAL A 119 -15.48 2.84 -2.96
N LEU A 120 -16.51 2.43 -3.68
CA LEU A 120 -17.24 1.21 -3.36
C LEU A 120 -16.55 0.04 -4.07
N LEU A 121 -16.06 -0.90 -3.30
CA LEU A 121 -15.61 -2.20 -3.80
C LEU A 121 -16.81 -3.13 -3.83
N THR A 122 -17.15 -3.65 -5.00
CA THR A 122 -18.31 -4.55 -5.17
C THR A 122 -17.87 -5.99 -5.42
N GLY A 123 -18.62 -6.92 -4.83
CA GLY A 123 -18.45 -8.34 -5.14
C GLY A 123 -17.33 -9.06 -4.39
N ASP A 124 -16.88 -8.54 -3.24
CA ASP A 124 -15.98 -9.31 -2.38
C ASP A 124 -16.65 -10.63 -1.96
N PRO A 125 -15.96 -11.78 -2.07
CA PRO A 125 -16.58 -13.09 -1.82
C PRO A 125 -17.01 -13.30 -0.38
N THR A 126 -16.43 -12.59 0.57
CA THR A 126 -16.71 -12.72 2.00
C THR A 126 -17.67 -11.65 2.52
N PHE A 127 -17.44 -10.41 2.12
CA PHE A 127 -18.14 -9.25 2.69
C PHE A 127 -19.13 -8.59 1.73
N GLY A 128 -19.13 -8.99 0.44
CA GLY A 128 -19.96 -8.37 -0.58
C GLY A 128 -19.47 -6.97 -0.94
N ASP A 129 -20.29 -5.95 -0.72
CA ASP A 129 -19.95 -4.58 -1.02
C ASP A 129 -19.31 -3.90 0.20
N VAL A 130 -18.15 -3.23 -0.01
CA VAL A 130 -17.37 -2.58 1.04
C VAL A 130 -16.94 -1.18 0.58
N ILE A 131 -17.12 -0.17 1.43
CA ILE A 131 -16.61 1.17 1.18
C ILE A 131 -15.12 1.24 1.57
N ILE A 132 -14.30 1.60 0.61
CA ILE A 132 -12.87 1.77 0.79
C ILE A 132 -12.57 3.24 1.01
N ARG A 133 -11.97 3.56 2.16
CA ARG A 133 -11.37 4.86 2.46
C ARG A 133 -9.88 4.80 2.21
N VAL A 134 -9.29 5.87 1.69
CA VAL A 134 -7.85 5.95 1.44
C VAL A 134 -7.29 7.14 2.19
N ASP A 135 -6.29 6.89 3.03
CA ASP A 135 -5.52 7.91 3.70
C ASP A 135 -4.23 8.13 2.88
N GLY A 136 -4.16 9.26 2.17
CA GLY A 136 -3.00 9.57 1.32
C GLY A 136 -3.30 9.57 -0.18
N SER A 137 -2.29 9.26 -1.01
CA SER A 137 -2.46 9.21 -2.46
C SER A 137 -3.15 7.93 -2.89
N MET A 138 -4.25 8.10 -3.63
CA MET A 138 -4.98 6.99 -4.23
C MET A 138 -4.39 6.68 -5.61
N PRO A 139 -4.24 5.40 -5.99
CA PRO A 139 -3.93 5.04 -7.36
C PRO A 139 -5.06 5.51 -8.30
N HIS A 140 -4.77 5.64 -9.58
CA HIS A 140 -5.80 5.94 -10.56
C HIS A 140 -6.77 4.75 -10.70
N LEU A 141 -7.99 4.94 -10.18
CA LEU A 141 -9.06 3.95 -10.26
C LEU A 141 -10.10 4.39 -11.27
N TYR A 142 -10.67 3.44 -12.00
CA TYR A 142 -11.78 3.67 -12.93
C TYR A 142 -12.92 2.70 -12.68
N GLN A 143 -14.11 3.08 -13.10
CA GLN A 143 -15.31 2.28 -12.97
C GLN A 143 -15.14 0.89 -13.61
N GLY A 144 -15.43 -0.15 -12.85
CA GLY A 144 -15.33 -1.53 -13.31
C GLY A 144 -13.92 -2.15 -13.21
N MET A 145 -12.94 -1.43 -12.67
CA MET A 145 -11.59 -1.94 -12.48
C MET A 145 -11.54 -3.00 -11.38
N PRO A 146 -11.02 -4.21 -11.63
CA PRO A 146 -10.76 -5.16 -10.56
C PRO A 146 -9.57 -4.69 -9.73
N ILE A 147 -9.71 -4.72 -8.40
CA ILE A 147 -8.62 -4.36 -7.47
C ILE A 147 -8.55 -5.33 -6.31
N THR A 148 -7.38 -5.35 -5.68
CA THR A 148 -7.15 -5.98 -4.38
C THR A 148 -6.82 -4.89 -3.37
N VAL A 149 -7.47 -4.92 -2.22
CA VAL A 149 -7.29 -3.93 -1.15
C VAL A 149 -6.81 -4.65 0.10
N TYR A 150 -5.66 -4.20 0.63
CA TYR A 150 -5.17 -4.64 1.92
C TYR A 150 -5.50 -3.60 3.00
N TYR A 151 -5.92 -4.07 4.17
CA TYR A 151 -6.31 -3.25 5.31
C TYR A 151 -5.85 -3.90 6.62
N ASN A 152 -5.94 -3.22 7.73
CA ASN A 152 -5.40 -3.66 9.03
C ASN A 152 -6.31 -4.64 9.82
N GLY A 153 -7.27 -5.28 9.17
CA GLY A 153 -8.22 -6.19 9.82
C GLY A 153 -9.40 -5.48 10.52
N VAL A 154 -9.41 -4.17 10.61
CA VAL A 154 -10.49 -3.39 11.24
C VAL A 154 -11.51 -2.96 10.20
N MET A 155 -12.75 -3.43 10.34
CA MET A 155 -13.88 -3.04 9.50
C MET A 155 -14.96 -2.40 10.36
N ALA A 156 -15.46 -1.25 9.95
CA ALA A 156 -16.60 -0.61 10.61
C ALA A 156 -17.87 -1.44 10.38
N MET A 157 -18.64 -1.66 11.45
CA MET A 157 -19.89 -2.42 11.45
C MET A 157 -21.05 -1.60 10.88
N SER A 158 -20.91 -1.19 9.61
CA SER A 158 -21.94 -0.52 8.83
C SER A 158 -22.41 -1.39 7.66
N TYR A 159 -23.43 -0.96 6.93
CA TYR A 159 -23.84 -1.62 5.70
C TYR A 159 -23.95 -0.57 4.58
N PRO A 160 -23.08 -0.64 3.55
CA PRO A 160 -21.91 -1.51 3.41
C PRO A 160 -20.88 -1.33 4.54
N GLY A 161 -20.06 -2.37 4.79
CA GLY A 161 -18.91 -2.30 5.68
C GLY A 161 -17.93 -1.22 5.20
N GLN A 162 -17.07 -0.71 6.08
CA GLN A 162 -16.09 0.32 5.71
C GLN A 162 -14.71 -0.06 6.25
N VAL A 163 -13.69 0.06 5.41
CA VAL A 163 -12.30 -0.14 5.79
C VAL A 163 -11.44 1.05 5.34
N THR A 164 -10.30 1.24 5.98
CA THR A 164 -9.25 2.12 5.50
C THR A 164 -8.20 1.26 4.79
N ALA A 165 -7.99 1.52 3.50
CA ALA A 165 -6.97 0.84 2.73
C ALA A 165 -5.58 1.26 3.20
N ARG A 166 -4.68 0.29 3.32
CA ARG A 166 -3.25 0.50 3.57
C ARG A 166 -2.44 0.31 2.28
N HIS A 167 -2.87 -0.64 1.45
CA HIS A 167 -2.28 -0.89 0.16
C HIS A 167 -3.35 -1.31 -0.84
N ILE A 168 -3.28 -0.79 -2.08
CA ILE A 168 -4.21 -1.13 -3.16
C ILE A 168 -3.39 -1.65 -4.33
N VAL A 169 -3.65 -2.88 -4.73
CA VAL A 169 -3.08 -3.49 -5.94
C VAL A 169 -4.05 -3.29 -7.09
N VAL A 170 -3.55 -2.66 -8.15
CA VAL A 170 -4.27 -2.48 -9.41
C VAL A 170 -3.67 -3.42 -10.47
N PRO A 171 -4.43 -3.86 -11.48
CA PRO A 171 -3.87 -4.64 -12.57
C PRO A 171 -2.80 -3.87 -13.32
N GLU A 172 -1.66 -4.47 -13.52
CA GLU A 172 -0.57 -3.95 -14.35
C GLU A 172 -0.31 -4.88 -15.53
N LEU A 173 -0.12 -4.30 -16.71
CA LEU A 173 0.33 -4.99 -17.90
C LEU A 173 1.60 -4.32 -18.38
N THR A 174 2.67 -5.08 -18.47
CA THR A 174 3.96 -4.62 -19.00
C THR A 174 4.26 -5.31 -20.30
N GLY A 175 4.73 -4.58 -21.30
CA GLY A 175 5.05 -5.17 -22.60
C GLY A 175 5.46 -4.13 -23.64
N VAL A 176 5.63 -4.61 -24.87
CA VAL A 176 5.97 -3.79 -26.03
C VAL A 176 4.69 -3.29 -26.70
N VAL A 177 4.64 -1.99 -26.94
CA VAL A 177 3.50 -1.34 -27.61
C VAL A 177 3.66 -1.42 -29.13
N SER A 178 2.61 -1.87 -29.84
CA SER A 178 2.48 -1.89 -31.28
C SER A 178 1.10 -1.41 -31.71
N ASP A 179 0.85 -1.25 -33.02
CA ASP A 179 -0.45 -0.96 -33.64
C ASP A 179 -1.23 0.17 -32.94
N ARG A 180 -0.56 1.28 -32.72
CA ARG A 180 -1.15 2.45 -32.07
C ARG A 180 -2.06 3.21 -33.04
N ASP A 181 -3.31 3.47 -32.60
CA ASP A 181 -4.29 4.31 -33.28
C ASP A 181 -4.97 5.30 -32.30
N SER A 182 -5.99 6.03 -32.76
CA SER A 182 -6.72 6.99 -31.93
C SER A 182 -7.58 6.33 -30.83
N ALA A 183 -7.88 5.03 -30.95
CA ALA A 183 -8.72 4.30 -30.01
C ALA A 183 -7.89 3.49 -28.99
N GLY A 184 -6.59 3.29 -29.26
CA GLY A 184 -5.75 2.50 -28.36
C GLY A 184 -4.46 2.01 -29.00
N PHE A 185 -3.93 0.92 -28.43
CA PHE A 185 -2.71 0.25 -28.91
C PHE A 185 -2.75 -1.23 -28.55
N THR A 186 -1.93 -2.03 -29.23
CA THR A 186 -1.68 -3.42 -28.84
C THR A 186 -0.46 -3.47 -27.93
N LEU A 187 -0.55 -4.19 -26.82
CA LEU A 187 0.55 -4.45 -25.91
C LEU A 187 0.85 -5.95 -25.94
N THR A 188 2.10 -6.31 -26.21
CA THR A 188 2.58 -7.69 -26.19
C THR A 188 3.44 -7.90 -24.96
N ASP A 189 3.04 -8.81 -24.07
CA ASP A 189 3.80 -9.11 -22.83
C ASP A 189 5.08 -9.94 -23.12
N ALA A 190 5.83 -10.25 -22.08
CA ALA A 190 7.07 -11.03 -22.18
C ALA A 190 6.83 -12.49 -22.61
N GLU A 191 5.64 -13.01 -22.37
CA GLU A 191 5.18 -14.35 -22.77
C GLU A 191 4.66 -14.40 -24.21
N GLY A 192 4.51 -13.24 -24.88
CA GLY A 192 4.02 -13.12 -26.24
C GLY A 192 2.49 -13.04 -26.36
N ASN A 193 1.78 -12.81 -25.25
CA ASN A 193 0.34 -12.57 -25.30
C ASN A 193 0.05 -11.14 -25.76
N GLU A 194 -0.95 -10.99 -26.63
CA GLU A 194 -1.36 -9.71 -27.16
C GLU A 194 -2.63 -9.19 -26.45
N TYR A 195 -2.57 -7.95 -25.98
CA TYR A 195 -3.68 -7.26 -25.34
C TYR A 195 -4.02 -5.99 -26.10
N ARG A 196 -5.27 -5.83 -26.52
CA ARG A 196 -5.73 -4.57 -27.07
C ARG A 196 -6.10 -3.62 -25.96
N VAL A 197 -5.26 -2.61 -25.71
CA VAL A 197 -5.51 -1.57 -24.72
C VAL A 197 -6.32 -0.45 -25.38
N LEU A 198 -7.51 -0.19 -24.86
CA LEU A 198 -8.38 0.88 -25.34
C LEU A 198 -8.16 2.15 -24.51
N LEU A 199 -8.03 3.28 -25.20
CA LEU A 199 -7.91 4.59 -24.57
C LEU A 199 -9.30 5.23 -24.47
N SER A 200 -9.57 5.88 -23.36
CA SER A 200 -10.76 6.67 -23.10
C SER A 200 -10.38 8.10 -22.73
N GLU A 201 -11.34 9.00 -22.63
CA GLU A 201 -11.11 10.37 -22.13
C GLU A 201 -10.57 10.39 -20.68
N GLN A 202 -10.73 9.30 -19.94
CA GLN A 202 -10.24 9.13 -18.57
C GLN A 202 -8.85 8.48 -18.51
N THR A 203 -8.32 8.04 -19.66
CA THR A 203 -7.01 7.41 -19.70
C THR A 203 -5.91 8.45 -19.52
N PHE A 204 -5.15 8.33 -18.45
CA PHE A 204 -3.96 9.13 -18.23
C PHE A 204 -2.78 8.51 -19.00
N THR A 205 -2.12 9.29 -19.84
CA THR A 205 -0.90 8.87 -20.55
C THR A 205 0.27 9.72 -20.06
N GLY A 206 1.35 9.06 -19.66
CA GLY A 206 2.56 9.71 -19.17
C GLY A 206 3.79 8.89 -19.48
N VAL A 207 4.96 9.53 -19.47
CA VAL A 207 6.25 8.85 -19.53
C VAL A 207 6.79 8.82 -18.10
N LEU A 208 6.95 7.63 -17.55
CA LEU A 208 7.78 7.46 -16.37
C LEU A 208 9.22 7.58 -16.84
N SER A 209 9.91 8.68 -16.49
CA SER A 209 11.35 8.80 -16.74
C SER A 209 12.06 7.83 -15.80
N ALA A 210 12.30 6.60 -16.25
CA ALA A 210 13.38 5.80 -15.71
C ALA A 210 14.68 6.56 -16.01
N SER A 211 15.57 6.65 -15.03
CA SER A 211 16.90 7.22 -15.19
C SER A 211 17.56 6.66 -16.45
N LEU A 212 18.06 7.57 -17.29
CA LEU A 212 18.62 7.35 -18.63
C LEU A 212 19.95 6.55 -18.63
N GLU A 213 20.17 5.62 -17.72
CA GLU A 213 21.44 4.87 -17.70
C GLU A 213 21.42 3.50 -18.40
N ASP A 214 20.23 2.99 -18.83
CA ASP A 214 20.12 1.68 -19.51
C ASP A 214 19.17 1.67 -20.73
N ALA A 215 19.02 2.77 -21.45
CA ALA A 215 18.33 2.73 -22.73
C ALA A 215 19.31 2.27 -23.82
N PRO A 216 19.06 1.16 -24.54
CA PRO A 216 19.84 0.84 -25.73
C PRO A 216 19.65 1.98 -26.73
N VAL A 217 20.76 2.56 -27.17
CA VAL A 217 20.80 3.57 -28.24
C VAL A 217 20.27 2.91 -29.51
N VAL A 218 19.05 3.22 -29.87
CA VAL A 218 18.54 2.93 -31.22
C VAL A 218 19.04 4.06 -32.11
N GLU A 219 20.25 3.89 -32.62
CA GLU A 219 20.73 4.63 -33.78
C GLU A 219 19.99 4.10 -35.04
N ASP A 220 19.60 5.02 -35.89
CA ASP A 220 19.09 4.84 -37.25
C ASP A 220 17.61 4.47 -37.44
N ALA A 221 16.77 5.52 -37.50
CA ALA A 221 15.69 5.60 -38.48
C ALA A 221 15.14 7.04 -38.63
N VAL A 222 15.97 8.01 -38.93
CA VAL A 222 15.50 9.30 -39.52
C VAL A 222 16.59 9.82 -40.47
N GLN A 223 16.65 9.22 -41.65
CA GLN A 223 17.25 9.89 -42.82
C GLN A 223 16.89 9.12 -44.09
N GLU A 224 15.71 9.40 -44.66
CA GLU A 224 15.41 9.27 -46.08
C GLU A 224 13.96 9.70 -46.29
N ASP A 225 13.74 11.02 -46.45
CA ASP A 225 12.67 11.58 -47.29
C ASP A 225 12.75 13.12 -47.29
N ALA A 226 13.88 13.64 -47.79
CA ALA A 226 13.99 15.06 -48.10
C ALA A 226 14.89 15.28 -49.32
N ALA A 227 14.68 14.54 -50.41
CA ALA A 227 15.44 14.74 -51.64
C ALA A 227 14.64 14.40 -52.94
N GLU A 228 13.35 14.73 -53.02
CA GLU A 228 12.59 14.71 -54.27
C GLU A 228 11.53 15.81 -54.33
N ALA A 229 11.92 17.05 -54.15
CA ALA A 229 11.04 18.21 -54.43
C ALA A 229 11.79 19.42 -54.94
N GLU A 230 12.83 19.24 -55.76
CA GLU A 230 13.51 20.40 -56.37
C GLU A 230 14.05 20.09 -57.81
N THR A 231 13.17 19.63 -58.71
CA THR A 231 13.44 19.65 -60.15
C THR A 231 12.15 19.66 -60.99
N ALA A 232 11.29 20.65 -60.80
CA ALA A 232 10.18 20.89 -61.75
C ALA A 232 9.78 22.38 -61.78
N GLU A 233 10.78 23.28 -61.94
CA GLU A 233 10.47 24.65 -62.37
C GLU A 233 11.68 25.23 -63.09
N ASN A 234 11.87 24.80 -64.36
CA ASN A 234 12.55 25.55 -65.41
C ASN A 234 12.57 24.68 -66.69
N ALA A 235 11.47 24.75 -67.49
CA ALA A 235 11.48 24.64 -68.96
C ALA A 235 10.16 25.21 -69.49
#